data_1fe820a65a903f93385be95a7a255e4a
#
_entry.id   1fe820a65a903f93385be95a7a255e4a
#
_cell.length_a   1.000
_cell.length_b   1.000
_cell.length_c   1.000
_cell.angle_alpha   90.00
_cell.angle_beta   90.00
_cell.angle_gamma   90.00
#
_symmetry.space_group_name_H-M   'P 1'
#
loop_
_entity.id
_entity.type
_entity.pdbx_description
1 polymer ?
#
loop_
_entity_poly.entity_id
_entity_poly.type
_entity_poly.pdbx_seq_one_letter_code
_entity_poly.pdbx_strand_id
1 'polypeptide(L)'
;MSAPATDPQRDGELVAATRALLARPWRTTETDPDLVASIRRHADALDAWFTQELNYRLVVTADTARLVKTGHVPADRPLRTVSATPRPFTSAEYTALALVLAATTSGPDRTSLRDLVNAVHSAAAEAGVVLDTDAASRRALVTALRWLIAQGMLRELDRGVAVYEHDADADALLEVRQDRMALLPTGAVVGAETPDELVGRARERGSAATAVRRRLVEDPAVLATDLDPARFAELRRRAGDEGRRIEARTGLVLEARAEGFAALDVDGGCSDVAFPTGGTLPHAALLLVSELVFQFRPADDPDAIPWASVREVLDELVAEHGRYWSKAALADRDRFAADVLALLVSVRLVVVEDDGAVRVLPPAARYTPEVTVVEGEDVEEQPTLL
;
A
#
# COMPACT_ATOMS: atom_id res chain seq x y z
N MET A 1 9.41 -19.01 37.89
CA MET A 1 8.67 -17.81 37.47
C MET A 1 7.57 -18.29 36.52
N SER A 2 6.30 -18.26 36.96
CA SER A 2 5.16 -18.58 36.09
C SER A 2 5.06 -17.54 34.98
N ALA A 3 4.94 -17.98 33.73
CA ALA A 3 4.60 -17.09 32.62
C ALA A 3 3.28 -16.38 32.96
N PRO A 4 3.14 -15.07 32.68
CA PRO A 4 1.88 -14.38 32.90
C PRO A 4 0.80 -15.08 32.08
N ALA A 5 -0.36 -15.31 32.69
CA ALA A 5 -1.50 -15.89 32.02
C ALA A 5 -1.85 -15.02 30.80
N THR A 6 -1.90 -15.62 29.64
CA THR A 6 -2.25 -14.98 28.37
C THR A 6 -3.73 -14.55 28.48
N ASP A 7 -4.01 -13.26 28.36
CA ASP A 7 -5.37 -12.71 28.28
C ASP A 7 -5.79 -12.70 26.79
N PRO A 8 -6.66 -13.62 26.36
CA PRO A 8 -7.04 -13.76 24.94
C PRO A 8 -7.66 -12.48 24.37
N GLN A 9 -8.39 -11.71 25.21
CA GLN A 9 -9.00 -10.45 24.77
C GLN A 9 -7.92 -9.41 24.48
N ARG A 10 -6.96 -9.26 25.39
CA ARG A 10 -5.83 -8.35 25.24
C ARG A 10 -5.00 -8.70 24.00
N ASP A 11 -4.73 -9.97 23.77
CA ASP A 11 -3.95 -10.42 22.62
C ASP A 11 -4.72 -10.15 21.31
N GLY A 12 -6.02 -10.36 21.28
CA GLY A 12 -6.88 -10.01 20.14
C GLY A 12 -6.87 -8.50 19.84
N GLU A 13 -6.96 -7.64 20.87
CA GLU A 13 -6.87 -6.18 20.71
C GLU A 13 -5.51 -5.75 20.17
N LEU A 14 -4.42 -6.37 20.63
CA LEU A 14 -3.06 -6.11 20.14
C LEU A 14 -2.87 -6.53 18.69
N VAL A 15 -3.38 -7.68 18.28
CA VAL A 15 -3.35 -8.14 16.88
C VAL A 15 -4.15 -7.17 15.99
N ALA A 16 -5.38 -6.84 16.38
CA ALA A 16 -6.22 -5.93 15.62
C ALA A 16 -5.57 -4.54 15.44
N ALA A 17 -4.99 -3.97 16.51
CA ALA A 17 -4.31 -2.70 16.48
C ALA A 17 -3.05 -2.75 15.59
N THR A 18 -2.26 -3.83 15.68
CA THR A 18 -1.06 -4.03 14.85
C THR A 18 -1.42 -4.09 13.36
N ARG A 19 -2.41 -4.92 13.00
CA ARG A 19 -2.90 -5.05 11.61
C ARG A 19 -3.40 -3.72 11.07
N ALA A 20 -4.22 -3.02 11.86
CA ALA A 20 -4.77 -1.72 11.47
C ALA A 20 -3.69 -0.65 11.22
N LEU A 21 -2.63 -0.62 12.04
CA LEU A 21 -1.51 0.31 11.89
C LEU A 21 -0.58 -0.08 10.72
N LEU A 22 -0.39 -1.37 10.46
CA LEU A 22 0.35 -1.84 9.28
C LEU A 22 -0.38 -1.49 7.98
N ALA A 23 -1.69 -1.73 7.92
CA ALA A 23 -2.51 -1.43 6.74
C ALA A 23 -2.65 0.07 6.49
N ARG A 24 -2.88 0.85 7.54
CA ARG A 24 -2.99 2.32 7.47
C ARG A 24 -2.24 2.94 8.64
N PRO A 25 -1.06 3.49 8.40
CA PRO A 25 -0.16 3.96 9.47
C PRO A 25 -0.58 5.27 10.13
N TRP A 26 -1.72 5.83 9.74
CA TRP A 26 -2.29 7.05 10.28
C TRP A 26 -3.75 6.81 10.71
N ARG A 27 -4.06 7.07 11.99
CA ARG A 27 -5.39 6.89 12.58
C ARG A 27 -5.73 8.09 13.46
N THR A 28 -6.97 8.52 13.39
CA THR A 28 -7.47 9.65 14.19
C THR A 28 -8.77 9.26 14.90
N THR A 29 -9.09 9.96 15.99
CA THR A 29 -10.35 9.74 16.72
C THR A 29 -11.59 10.15 15.92
N GLU A 30 -11.44 10.98 14.89
CA GLU A 30 -12.55 11.34 14.01
C GLU A 30 -12.96 10.20 13.08
N THR A 31 -11.99 9.37 12.66
CA THR A 31 -12.26 8.25 11.74
C THR A 31 -12.44 6.92 12.45
N ASP A 32 -11.64 6.67 13.49
CA ASP A 32 -11.56 5.37 14.18
C ASP A 32 -11.43 5.55 15.71
N PRO A 33 -12.44 6.12 16.41
CA PRO A 33 -12.33 6.46 17.84
C PRO A 33 -12.00 5.26 18.74
N ASP A 34 -12.65 4.13 18.53
CA ASP A 34 -12.46 2.92 19.34
C ASP A 34 -11.08 2.30 19.12
N LEU A 35 -10.62 2.30 17.86
CA LEU A 35 -9.29 1.81 17.50
C LEU A 35 -8.19 2.68 18.13
N VAL A 36 -8.32 4.02 18.05
CA VAL A 36 -7.33 4.92 18.67
C VAL A 36 -7.34 4.76 20.18
N ALA A 37 -8.49 4.58 20.82
CA ALA A 37 -8.59 4.28 22.25
C ALA A 37 -7.91 2.96 22.62
N SER A 38 -8.08 1.90 21.80
CA SER A 38 -7.41 0.62 21.98
C SER A 38 -5.89 0.75 21.79
N ILE A 39 -5.43 1.43 20.73
CA ILE A 39 -3.99 1.69 20.51
C ILE A 39 -3.38 2.42 21.69
N ARG A 40 -4.04 3.46 22.23
CA ARG A 40 -3.56 4.20 23.40
C ARG A 40 -3.43 3.32 24.63
N ARG A 41 -4.40 2.43 24.88
CA ARG A 41 -4.35 1.49 26.01
C ARG A 41 -3.16 0.55 25.94
N HIS A 42 -2.75 0.19 24.75
CA HIS A 42 -1.69 -0.78 24.47
C HIS A 42 -0.41 -0.15 23.88
N ALA A 43 -0.25 1.17 23.96
CA ALA A 43 0.79 1.92 23.26
C ALA A 43 2.20 1.38 23.52
N ASP A 44 2.56 1.13 24.78
CA ASP A 44 3.90 0.64 25.15
C ASP A 44 4.18 -0.76 24.54
N ALA A 45 3.21 -1.66 24.57
CA ALA A 45 3.37 -3.02 24.02
C ALA A 45 3.47 -3.02 22.49
N LEU A 46 2.69 -2.13 21.84
CA LEU A 46 2.73 -1.94 20.38
C LEU A 46 4.05 -1.30 19.95
N ASP A 47 4.47 -0.21 20.62
CA ASP A 47 5.73 0.48 20.29
C ASP A 47 6.94 -0.42 20.50
N ALA A 48 6.97 -1.16 21.61
CA ALA A 48 8.04 -2.13 21.86
C ALA A 48 8.14 -3.17 20.74
N TRP A 49 7.01 -3.74 20.31
CA TRP A 49 7.01 -4.72 19.24
C TRP A 49 7.42 -4.11 17.89
N PHE A 50 6.83 -2.98 17.49
CA PHE A 50 7.16 -2.30 16.25
C PHE A 50 8.63 -1.91 16.19
N THR A 51 9.18 -1.40 17.29
CA THR A 51 10.58 -1.00 17.37
C THR A 51 11.51 -2.20 17.30
N GLN A 52 11.25 -3.26 18.05
CA GLN A 52 12.14 -4.42 18.17
C GLN A 52 12.08 -5.30 16.91
N GLU A 53 10.88 -5.55 16.37
CA GLU A 53 10.71 -6.50 15.28
C GLU A 53 10.83 -5.87 13.90
N LEU A 54 10.35 -4.63 13.71
CA LEU A 54 10.32 -3.96 12.41
C LEU A 54 11.19 -2.70 12.34
N ASN A 55 11.75 -2.24 13.47
CA ASN A 55 12.42 -0.95 13.59
C ASN A 55 11.51 0.22 13.14
N TYR A 56 10.21 0.11 13.40
CA TYR A 56 9.24 1.16 13.21
C TYR A 56 9.03 1.92 14.52
N ARG A 57 8.56 3.14 14.45
CA ARG A 57 8.27 3.97 15.61
C ARG A 57 6.78 4.25 15.68
N LEU A 58 6.16 3.98 16.81
CA LEU A 58 4.77 4.36 17.07
C LEU A 58 4.73 5.70 17.83
N VAL A 59 3.95 6.65 17.35
CA VAL A 59 3.65 7.91 18.02
C VAL A 59 2.17 7.95 18.32
N VAL A 60 1.82 8.11 19.60
CA VAL A 60 0.43 8.15 20.05
C VAL A 60 0.19 9.46 20.80
N THR A 61 -0.82 10.20 20.40
CA THR A 61 -1.29 11.42 21.06
C THR A 61 -2.69 11.20 21.65
N ALA A 62 -3.32 12.28 22.11
CA ALA A 62 -4.69 12.20 22.64
C ALA A 62 -5.71 11.74 21.57
N ASP A 63 -5.50 12.13 20.32
CA ASP A 63 -6.47 11.99 19.25
C ASP A 63 -5.90 11.34 17.95
N THR A 64 -4.62 10.98 17.96
CA THR A 64 -3.94 10.45 16.77
C THR A 64 -3.00 9.32 17.17
N ALA A 65 -2.94 8.28 16.33
CA ALA A 65 -1.92 7.26 16.36
C ALA A 65 -1.23 7.18 15.00
N ARG A 66 0.11 7.27 15.00
CA ARG A 66 0.93 7.18 13.79
C ARG A 66 2.02 6.15 13.92
N LEU A 67 2.03 5.19 13.00
CA LEU A 67 3.15 4.29 12.80
C LEU A 67 4.12 4.90 11.76
N VAL A 68 5.31 5.29 12.21
CA VAL A 68 6.36 5.77 11.31
C VAL A 68 7.13 4.56 10.80
N LYS A 69 6.81 4.16 9.57
CA LYS A 69 7.50 3.07 8.88
C LYS A 69 8.86 3.57 8.40
N THR A 70 9.91 3.09 9.02
CA THR A 70 11.30 3.42 8.67
C THR A 70 11.93 2.26 7.91
N GLY A 71 12.96 2.55 7.12
CA GLY A 71 13.61 1.55 6.29
C GLY A 71 13.00 1.48 4.89
N HIS A 72 13.62 0.66 4.06
CA HIS A 72 13.22 0.46 2.67
C HIS A 72 12.50 -0.87 2.51
N VAL A 73 11.39 -0.84 1.81
CA VAL A 73 10.66 -2.01 1.31
C VAL A 73 10.51 -1.82 -0.20
N PRO A 74 10.84 -2.81 -1.03
CA PRO A 74 10.81 -2.65 -2.50
C PRO A 74 9.42 -2.41 -3.09
N ALA A 75 8.36 -2.80 -2.36
CA ALA A 75 6.99 -2.63 -2.85
C ALA A 75 6.62 -1.15 -2.98
N ASP A 76 6.15 -0.76 -4.15
CA ASP A 76 5.69 0.61 -4.42
C ASP A 76 4.32 0.85 -3.78
N ARG A 77 4.22 1.88 -2.97
CA ARG A 77 3.00 2.27 -2.21
C ARG A 77 2.77 3.77 -2.33
N PRO A 78 2.45 4.29 -3.52
CA PRO A 78 2.19 5.70 -3.71
C PRO A 78 0.97 6.17 -2.94
N LEU A 79 0.96 7.45 -2.51
CA LEU A 79 -0.26 8.08 -2.02
C LEU A 79 -1.32 8.04 -3.11
N ARG A 80 -2.59 7.90 -2.68
CA ARG A 80 -3.72 7.86 -3.61
C ARG A 80 -4.62 9.07 -3.40
N THR A 81 -5.23 9.54 -4.49
CA THR A 81 -6.18 10.64 -4.46
C THR A 81 -7.45 10.25 -3.70
N VAL A 82 -8.06 11.25 -3.06
CA VAL A 82 -9.36 11.09 -2.39
C VAL A 82 -10.46 11.33 -3.43
N SER A 83 -10.91 10.26 -4.05
CA SER A 83 -11.95 10.27 -5.08
C SER A 83 -12.70 8.94 -5.13
N ALA A 84 -13.81 8.87 -5.87
CA ALA A 84 -14.54 7.63 -6.09
C ALA A 84 -13.70 6.56 -6.82
N THR A 85 -12.75 6.99 -7.65
CA THR A 85 -11.76 6.15 -8.34
C THR A 85 -10.36 6.60 -7.96
N PRO A 86 -9.81 6.16 -6.80
CA PRO A 86 -8.50 6.57 -6.33
C PRO A 86 -7.38 6.15 -7.30
N ARG A 87 -6.55 7.11 -7.70
CA ARG A 87 -5.34 6.87 -8.50
C ARG A 87 -4.08 7.28 -7.72
N PRO A 88 -2.89 6.79 -8.10
CA PRO A 88 -1.63 7.26 -7.54
C PRO A 88 -1.45 8.77 -7.69
N PHE A 89 -0.77 9.39 -6.71
CA PHE A 89 -0.33 10.78 -6.81
C PHE A 89 0.69 10.93 -7.94
N THR A 90 0.60 12.04 -8.65
CA THR A 90 1.62 12.50 -9.59
C THR A 90 2.75 13.22 -8.87
N SER A 91 3.90 13.42 -9.53
CA SER A 91 5.00 14.21 -8.98
C SER A 91 4.57 15.64 -8.63
N ALA A 92 3.71 16.26 -9.43
CA ALA A 92 3.17 17.60 -9.16
C ALA A 92 2.31 17.63 -7.88
N GLU A 93 1.53 16.58 -7.61
CA GLU A 93 0.71 16.47 -6.40
C GLU A 93 1.56 16.24 -5.15
N TYR A 94 2.65 15.43 -5.26
CA TYR A 94 3.64 15.31 -4.18
C TYR A 94 4.37 16.63 -3.92
N THR A 95 4.76 17.37 -4.96
CA THR A 95 5.37 18.68 -4.83
C THR A 95 4.42 19.67 -4.12
N ALA A 96 3.16 19.71 -4.54
CA ALA A 96 2.13 20.52 -3.89
C ALA A 96 1.96 20.15 -2.41
N LEU A 97 1.90 18.85 -2.09
CA LEU A 97 1.80 18.37 -0.70
C LEU A 97 3.00 18.81 0.14
N ALA A 98 4.24 18.65 -0.38
CA ALA A 98 5.45 19.06 0.33
C ALA A 98 5.47 20.58 0.58
N LEU A 99 5.06 21.39 -0.40
CA LEU A 99 5.00 22.84 -0.28
C LEU A 99 3.91 23.29 0.70
N VAL A 100 2.75 22.64 0.73
CA VAL A 100 1.70 22.92 1.75
C VAL A 100 2.23 22.61 3.15
N LEU A 101 2.94 21.49 3.34
CA LEU A 101 3.56 21.16 4.63
C LEU A 101 4.58 22.19 5.05
N ALA A 102 5.45 22.65 4.13
CA ALA A 102 6.42 23.71 4.40
C ALA A 102 5.72 25.02 4.77
N ALA A 103 4.71 25.45 4.00
CA ALA A 103 3.96 26.67 4.21
C ALA A 103 3.20 26.69 5.55
N THR A 104 2.75 25.52 6.03
CA THR A 104 1.97 25.41 7.27
C THR A 104 2.83 25.24 8.52
N THR A 105 4.12 24.89 8.41
CA THR A 105 5.00 24.58 9.56
C THR A 105 5.12 25.74 10.57
N SER A 106 5.04 26.99 10.10
CA SER A 106 5.15 28.18 10.97
C SER A 106 3.95 29.11 10.80
N GLY A 107 2.87 28.63 10.18
CA GLY A 107 1.66 29.40 9.90
C GLY A 107 0.69 29.43 11.08
N PRO A 108 -0.38 30.23 10.99
CA PRO A 108 -1.43 30.27 11.99
C PRO A 108 -2.32 29.01 11.93
N ASP A 109 -3.00 28.71 13.05
CA ASP A 109 -3.96 27.59 13.13
C ASP A 109 -5.20 27.80 12.26
N ARG A 110 -5.46 29.04 11.83
CA ARG A 110 -6.54 29.37 10.89
C ARG A 110 -6.01 30.28 9.79
N THR A 111 -6.29 29.91 8.55
CA THR A 111 -5.83 30.66 7.38
C THR A 111 -6.88 30.65 6.29
N SER A 112 -6.90 31.70 5.46
CA SER A 112 -7.68 31.65 4.22
C SER A 112 -6.95 30.77 3.18
N LEU A 113 -7.70 30.20 2.25
CA LEU A 113 -7.12 29.47 1.13
C LEU A 113 -6.16 30.34 0.32
N ARG A 114 -6.52 31.61 0.12
CA ARG A 114 -5.70 32.61 -0.57
C ARG A 114 -4.36 32.83 0.14
N ASP A 115 -4.37 33.00 1.46
CA ASP A 115 -3.13 33.20 2.23
C ASP A 115 -2.27 31.91 2.21
N LEU A 116 -2.90 30.74 2.28
CA LEU A 116 -2.19 29.46 2.15
C LEU A 116 -1.55 29.32 0.77
N VAL A 117 -2.25 29.65 -0.30
CA VAL A 117 -1.71 29.66 -1.68
C VAL A 117 -0.52 30.59 -1.79
N ASN A 118 -0.61 31.80 -1.25
CA ASN A 118 0.51 32.74 -1.23
C ASN A 118 1.71 32.20 -0.45
N ALA A 119 1.47 31.56 0.70
CA ALA A 119 2.53 30.92 1.49
C ALA A 119 3.16 29.73 0.75
N VAL A 120 2.38 28.95 0.00
CA VAL A 120 2.86 27.85 -0.86
C VAL A 120 3.77 28.39 -1.97
N HIS A 121 3.39 29.49 -2.63
CA HIS A 121 4.25 30.14 -3.63
C HIS A 121 5.54 30.69 -3.02
N SER A 122 5.49 31.26 -1.81
CA SER A 122 6.68 31.72 -1.10
C SER A 122 7.60 30.55 -0.76
N ALA A 123 7.07 29.43 -0.24
CA ALA A 123 7.84 28.22 0.04
C ALA A 123 8.46 27.60 -1.23
N ALA A 124 7.74 27.65 -2.36
CA ALA A 124 8.27 27.19 -3.64
C ALA A 124 9.46 28.04 -4.09
N ALA A 125 9.34 29.38 -4.00
CA ALA A 125 10.41 30.29 -4.34
C ALA A 125 11.66 30.10 -3.45
N GLU A 126 11.48 29.93 -2.15
CA GLU A 126 12.57 29.63 -1.20
C GLU A 126 13.25 28.30 -1.50
N ALA A 127 12.49 27.28 -1.94
CA ALA A 127 13.02 25.97 -2.32
C ALA A 127 13.62 25.94 -3.75
N GLY A 128 13.53 27.05 -4.53
CA GLY A 128 13.94 27.06 -5.92
C GLY A 128 13.06 26.23 -6.85
N VAL A 129 11.82 25.93 -6.44
CA VAL A 129 10.84 25.15 -7.21
C VAL A 129 9.99 26.11 -8.03
N VAL A 130 9.92 25.88 -9.36
CA VAL A 130 9.02 26.64 -10.24
C VAL A 130 7.61 26.07 -10.09
N LEU A 131 6.69 26.90 -9.60
CA LEU A 131 5.29 26.57 -9.45
C LEU A 131 4.45 27.48 -10.35
N ASP A 132 3.83 26.89 -11.37
CA ASP A 132 2.95 27.61 -12.27
C ASP A 132 1.61 27.98 -11.60
N THR A 133 0.94 29.00 -12.11
CA THR A 133 -0.39 29.42 -11.64
C THR A 133 -1.51 28.92 -12.54
N ASP A 134 -1.21 27.94 -13.39
CA ASP A 134 -2.15 27.36 -14.34
C ASP A 134 -3.20 26.44 -13.69
N ALA A 135 -4.17 25.98 -14.47
CA ALA A 135 -5.21 25.08 -14.00
C ALA A 135 -4.67 23.70 -13.55
N ALA A 136 -3.54 23.25 -14.09
CA ALA A 136 -2.95 21.95 -13.72
C ALA A 136 -2.35 22.03 -12.31
N SER A 137 -1.60 23.10 -12.03
CA SER A 137 -1.02 23.38 -10.70
C SER A 137 -2.10 23.57 -9.63
N ARG A 138 -3.20 24.27 -9.97
CA ARG A 138 -4.34 24.41 -9.04
C ARG A 138 -4.97 23.06 -8.71
N ARG A 139 -5.18 22.18 -9.72
CA ARG A 139 -5.71 20.83 -9.48
C ARG A 139 -4.77 20.00 -8.59
N ALA A 140 -3.46 20.06 -8.82
CA ALA A 140 -2.49 19.38 -8.00
C ALA A 140 -2.53 19.84 -6.54
N LEU A 141 -2.62 21.16 -6.33
CA LEU A 141 -2.76 21.75 -4.99
C LEU A 141 -4.07 21.31 -4.32
N VAL A 142 -5.20 21.36 -5.00
CA VAL A 142 -6.50 20.93 -4.44
C VAL A 142 -6.48 19.43 -4.11
N THR A 143 -5.82 18.59 -4.93
CA THR A 143 -5.63 17.17 -4.62
C THR A 143 -4.86 16.97 -3.32
N ALA A 144 -3.75 17.70 -3.13
CA ALA A 144 -2.97 17.66 -1.90
C ALA A 144 -3.77 18.14 -0.67
N LEU A 145 -4.52 19.24 -0.80
CA LEU A 145 -5.37 19.75 0.27
C LEU A 145 -6.49 18.76 0.64
N ARG A 146 -7.18 18.17 -0.34
CA ARG A 146 -8.19 17.14 -0.10
C ARG A 146 -7.62 15.93 0.62
N TRP A 147 -6.39 15.53 0.28
CA TRP A 147 -5.74 14.44 0.98
C TRP A 147 -5.46 14.80 2.44
N LEU A 148 -4.94 16.00 2.72
CA LEU A 148 -4.70 16.48 4.09
C LEU A 148 -5.99 16.62 4.90
N ILE A 149 -7.09 17.04 4.26
CA ILE A 149 -8.42 17.09 4.89
C ILE A 149 -8.89 15.67 5.25
N ALA A 150 -8.75 14.72 4.34
CA ALA A 150 -9.13 13.33 4.59
C ALA A 150 -8.28 12.66 5.69
N GLN A 151 -7.04 13.13 5.90
CA GLN A 151 -6.21 12.70 7.03
C GLN A 151 -6.50 13.47 8.33
N GLY A 152 -7.42 14.42 8.32
CA GLY A 152 -7.75 15.25 9.47
C GLY A 152 -6.66 16.24 9.89
N MET A 153 -5.77 16.60 8.98
CA MET A 153 -4.69 17.59 9.19
C MET A 153 -5.13 19.01 8.86
N LEU A 154 -6.09 19.12 7.94
CA LEU A 154 -6.82 20.34 7.61
C LEU A 154 -8.31 20.13 7.81
N ARG A 155 -9.03 21.19 8.13
CA ARG A 155 -10.49 21.19 8.21
C ARG A 155 -11.04 22.44 7.52
N GLU A 156 -12.01 22.24 6.64
CA GLU A 156 -12.77 23.34 6.03
C GLU A 156 -13.77 23.89 7.05
N LEU A 157 -13.78 25.20 7.25
CA LEU A 157 -14.64 25.85 8.23
C LEU A 157 -15.90 26.50 7.61
N ASP A 158 -15.82 26.94 6.35
CA ASP A 158 -16.93 27.61 5.66
C ASP A 158 -17.23 27.04 4.26
N ARG A 159 -16.24 27.09 3.36
CA ARG A 159 -16.35 26.63 1.96
C ARG A 159 -15.34 25.54 1.66
N GLY A 160 -15.65 24.72 0.65
CA GLY A 160 -14.75 23.66 0.21
C GLY A 160 -13.61 24.17 -0.69
N VAL A 161 -12.42 23.61 -0.51
CA VAL A 161 -11.23 23.89 -1.36
C VAL A 161 -11.44 23.48 -2.82
N ALA A 162 -12.41 22.61 -3.09
CA ALA A 162 -12.68 22.08 -4.42
C ALA A 162 -13.01 23.17 -5.46
N VAL A 163 -13.62 24.26 -5.04
CA VAL A 163 -14.01 25.37 -5.93
C VAL A 163 -12.79 26.00 -6.57
N TYR A 164 -11.64 26.01 -5.87
CA TYR A 164 -10.38 26.59 -6.38
C TYR A 164 -9.84 25.90 -7.64
N GLU A 165 -10.24 24.66 -7.92
CA GLU A 165 -9.86 23.98 -9.18
C GLU A 165 -10.27 24.78 -10.43
N HIS A 166 -11.44 25.42 -10.36
CA HIS A 166 -12.10 26.07 -11.49
C HIS A 166 -12.13 27.59 -11.37
N ASP A 167 -12.01 28.12 -10.16
CA ASP A 167 -12.06 29.55 -9.85
C ASP A 167 -10.83 29.93 -9.01
N ALA A 168 -9.89 30.63 -9.64
CA ALA A 168 -8.66 31.11 -9.00
C ALA A 168 -8.89 32.15 -7.90
N ASP A 169 -10.04 32.81 -7.91
CA ASP A 169 -10.44 33.83 -6.92
C ASP A 169 -11.25 33.23 -5.76
N ALA A 170 -11.59 31.94 -5.86
CA ALA A 170 -12.29 31.23 -4.79
C ALA A 170 -11.48 31.27 -3.50
N ASP A 171 -12.18 31.47 -2.38
CA ASP A 171 -11.57 31.48 -1.05
C ASP A 171 -12.36 30.60 -0.10
N ALA A 172 -11.65 30.05 0.88
CA ALA A 172 -12.20 29.18 1.91
C ALA A 172 -11.43 29.42 3.21
N LEU A 173 -12.10 29.29 4.35
CA LEU A 173 -11.44 29.36 5.65
C LEU A 173 -11.06 27.94 6.09
N LEU A 174 -9.78 27.76 6.41
CA LEU A 174 -9.19 26.50 6.79
C LEU A 174 -8.66 26.54 8.23
N GLU A 175 -8.87 25.48 8.97
CA GLU A 175 -8.19 25.21 10.24
C GLU A 175 -7.04 24.25 9.99
N VAL A 176 -5.85 24.60 10.46
CA VAL A 176 -4.62 23.82 10.35
C VAL A 176 -4.35 23.12 11.69
N ARG A 177 -4.33 21.82 11.70
CA ARG A 177 -3.97 21.02 12.88
C ARG A 177 -2.45 20.87 12.95
N GLN A 178 -1.79 21.87 13.53
CA GLN A 178 -0.32 21.94 13.61
C GLN A 178 0.30 20.74 14.30
N ASP A 179 -0.34 20.25 15.35
CA ASP A 179 0.03 19.05 16.09
C ASP A 179 0.10 17.81 15.20
N ARG A 180 -0.83 17.66 14.26
CA ARG A 180 -0.88 16.57 13.30
C ARG A 180 0.05 16.78 12.10
N MET A 181 0.13 18.02 11.59
CA MET A 181 1.05 18.37 10.51
C MET A 181 2.50 18.05 10.90
N ALA A 182 2.91 18.40 12.12
CA ALA A 182 4.25 18.13 12.64
C ALA A 182 4.62 16.64 12.72
N LEU A 183 3.62 15.75 12.72
CA LEU A 183 3.85 14.32 12.72
C LEU A 183 4.09 13.75 11.31
N LEU A 184 3.76 14.46 10.23
CA LEU A 184 3.82 13.89 8.88
C LEU A 184 5.25 13.75 8.34
N PRO A 185 6.14 14.76 8.43
CA PRO A 185 7.51 14.60 8.00
C PRO A 185 8.25 13.56 8.83
N THR A 186 9.09 12.75 8.18
CA THR A 186 9.98 11.82 8.89
C THR A 186 11.38 12.41 8.94
N GLY A 187 12.12 12.17 10.02
CA GLY A 187 13.50 12.62 10.14
C GLY A 187 14.46 12.06 9.06
N ALA A 188 13.99 11.07 8.28
CA ALA A 188 14.76 10.51 7.17
C ALA A 188 14.91 11.50 5.99
N VAL A 189 13.95 12.42 5.83
CA VAL A 189 13.96 13.44 4.76
C VAL A 189 14.98 14.54 5.07
N VAL A 190 15.23 14.81 6.36
CA VAL A 190 16.14 15.89 6.77
C VAL A 190 17.57 15.56 6.34
N GLY A 191 18.16 16.47 5.54
CA GLY A 191 19.53 16.37 5.07
C GLY A 191 19.77 15.37 3.92
N ALA A 192 18.70 14.82 3.30
CA ALA A 192 18.84 14.10 2.03
C ALA A 192 18.75 15.11 0.88
N GLU A 193 19.74 15.13 0.02
CA GLU A 193 19.80 16.05 -1.13
C GLU A 193 19.19 15.42 -2.38
N THR A 194 19.16 14.08 -2.45
CA THR A 194 18.62 13.34 -3.59
C THR A 194 17.69 12.20 -3.14
N PRO A 195 16.75 11.75 -4.01
CA PRO A 195 15.94 10.57 -3.75
C PRO A 195 16.77 9.31 -3.50
N ASP A 196 17.87 9.12 -4.24
CA ASP A 196 18.74 7.94 -4.09
C ASP A 196 19.43 7.92 -2.73
N GLU A 197 19.87 9.08 -2.22
CA GLU A 197 20.42 9.20 -0.88
C GLU A 197 19.39 8.87 0.19
N LEU A 198 18.13 9.34 0.03
CA LEU A 198 17.05 9.01 0.93
C LEU A 198 16.79 7.50 0.97
N VAL A 199 16.74 6.86 -0.20
CA VAL A 199 16.56 5.40 -0.32
C VAL A 199 17.75 4.66 0.26
N GLY A 200 18.99 5.11 -0.01
CA GLY A 200 20.21 4.55 0.56
C GLY A 200 20.19 4.55 2.08
N ARG A 201 19.91 5.70 2.71
CA ARG A 201 19.75 5.84 4.15
C ARG A 201 18.63 4.95 4.73
N ALA A 202 17.53 4.78 3.98
CA ALA A 202 16.45 3.90 4.39
C ALA A 202 16.86 2.43 4.36
N ARG A 203 17.67 2.00 3.39
CA ARG A 203 18.21 0.62 3.30
C ARG A 203 19.10 0.26 4.47
N GLU A 204 19.88 1.20 4.97
CA GLU A 204 20.81 1.02 6.08
C GLU A 204 20.12 0.98 7.47
N ARG A 205 18.83 1.32 7.55
CA ARG A 205 18.12 1.39 8.82
C ARG A 205 17.75 0.03 9.39
N GLY A 206 18.17 -0.20 10.62
CA GLY A 206 17.91 -1.41 11.40
C GLY A 206 18.89 -2.53 11.09
N SER A 207 18.68 -3.67 11.73
CA SER A 207 19.46 -4.88 11.49
C SER A 207 19.03 -5.61 10.23
N ALA A 208 19.87 -6.50 9.72
CA ALA A 208 19.51 -7.38 8.62
C ALA A 208 18.26 -8.23 8.92
N ALA A 209 18.09 -8.65 10.17
CA ALA A 209 16.92 -9.42 10.59
C ALA A 209 15.63 -8.56 10.55
N THR A 210 15.68 -7.31 11.05
CA THR A 210 14.53 -6.40 10.97
C THR A 210 14.19 -6.01 9.53
N ALA A 211 15.19 -5.90 8.65
CA ALA A 211 14.96 -5.65 7.22
C ALA A 211 14.20 -6.80 6.55
N VAL A 212 14.58 -8.05 6.85
CA VAL A 212 13.88 -9.23 6.34
C VAL A 212 12.46 -9.31 6.90
N ARG A 213 12.25 -9.07 8.22
CA ARG A 213 10.89 -9.10 8.80
C ARG A 213 9.98 -8.02 8.23
N ARG A 214 10.51 -6.81 7.99
CA ARG A 214 9.74 -5.78 7.27
C ARG A 214 9.23 -6.30 5.94
N ARG A 215 10.11 -6.93 5.16
CA ARG A 215 9.70 -7.50 3.87
C ARG A 215 8.68 -8.63 4.03
N LEU A 216 8.83 -9.52 5.00
CA LEU A 216 7.87 -10.59 5.27
C LEU A 216 6.47 -10.07 5.63
N VAL A 217 6.38 -8.88 6.25
CA VAL A 217 5.10 -8.28 6.69
C VAL A 217 4.51 -7.33 5.65
N GLU A 218 5.35 -6.65 4.87
CA GLU A 218 4.92 -5.59 3.95
C GLU A 218 4.87 -6.04 2.47
N ASP A 219 5.70 -7.01 2.08
CA ASP A 219 5.74 -7.53 0.70
C ASP A 219 4.81 -8.74 0.56
N PRO A 220 4.16 -8.93 -0.60
CA PRO A 220 3.35 -10.12 -0.86
C PRO A 220 4.16 -11.42 -0.80
N ALA A 221 5.43 -11.37 -1.16
CA ALA A 221 6.38 -12.48 -1.07
C ALA A 221 7.82 -11.98 -0.97
N VAL A 222 8.69 -12.77 -0.34
CA VAL A 222 10.15 -12.56 -0.30
C VAL A 222 10.79 -13.76 -0.98
N LEU A 223 11.37 -13.55 -2.17
CA LEU A 223 11.94 -14.61 -2.98
C LEU A 223 13.39 -14.88 -2.59
N ALA A 224 13.89 -16.07 -2.90
CA ALA A 224 15.28 -16.44 -2.69
C ALA A 224 16.25 -15.47 -3.40
N THR A 225 15.87 -14.99 -4.59
CA THR A 225 16.61 -13.99 -5.37
C THR A 225 16.62 -12.59 -4.78
N ASP A 226 15.76 -12.29 -3.83
CA ASP A 226 15.69 -11.01 -3.14
C ASP A 226 16.70 -10.88 -2.00
N LEU A 227 17.28 -11.98 -1.59
CA LEU A 227 18.15 -12.06 -0.42
C LEU A 227 19.53 -12.62 -0.82
N ASP A 228 20.53 -12.26 -0.03
CA ASP A 228 21.81 -12.94 -0.06
C ASP A 228 21.61 -14.44 0.28
N PRO A 229 22.29 -15.38 -0.43
CA PRO A 229 22.09 -16.83 -0.22
C PRO A 229 22.29 -17.28 1.23
N ALA A 230 23.26 -16.70 1.95
CA ALA A 230 23.48 -17.05 3.36
C ALA A 230 22.31 -16.59 4.25
N ARG A 231 21.75 -15.41 3.98
CA ARG A 231 20.57 -14.91 4.68
C ARG A 231 19.33 -15.71 4.36
N PHE A 232 19.13 -16.11 3.12
CA PHE A 232 18.04 -16.98 2.75
C PHE A 232 18.12 -18.33 3.46
N ALA A 233 19.30 -18.95 3.48
CA ALA A 233 19.53 -20.18 4.21
C ALA A 233 19.31 -20.05 5.73
N GLU A 234 19.70 -18.91 6.32
CA GLU A 234 19.43 -18.62 7.73
C GLU A 234 17.94 -18.48 7.99
N LEU A 235 17.21 -17.71 7.16
CA LEU A 235 15.77 -17.53 7.28
C LEU A 235 15.04 -18.88 7.17
N ARG A 236 15.42 -19.72 6.23
CA ARG A 236 14.87 -21.09 6.10
C ARG A 236 15.05 -21.91 7.36
N ARG A 237 16.24 -21.90 7.97
CA ARG A 237 16.49 -22.62 9.23
C ARG A 237 15.64 -22.11 10.39
N ARG A 238 15.29 -20.83 10.38
CA ARG A 238 14.53 -20.15 11.46
C ARG A 238 13.08 -19.88 11.10
N ALA A 239 12.58 -20.39 9.98
CA ALA A 239 11.25 -20.07 9.46
C ALA A 239 10.13 -20.31 10.49
N GLY A 240 10.21 -21.40 11.28
CA GLY A 240 9.23 -21.67 12.33
C GLY A 240 9.27 -20.67 13.48
N ASP A 241 10.44 -20.16 13.87
CA ASP A 241 10.56 -19.14 14.93
C ASP A 241 10.09 -17.76 14.42
N GLU A 242 10.49 -17.41 13.20
CA GLU A 242 10.06 -16.16 12.58
C GLU A 242 8.54 -16.18 12.31
N GLY A 243 8.00 -17.32 11.85
CA GLY A 243 6.56 -17.50 11.65
C GLY A 243 5.78 -17.26 12.95
N ARG A 244 6.15 -17.93 14.04
CA ARG A 244 5.50 -17.71 15.35
C ARG A 244 5.57 -16.28 15.83
N ARG A 245 6.69 -15.57 15.59
CA ARG A 245 6.83 -14.14 15.95
C ARG A 245 5.89 -13.24 15.20
N ILE A 246 5.78 -13.45 13.89
CA ILE A 246 4.90 -12.69 13.01
C ILE A 246 3.45 -12.99 13.37
N GLU A 247 3.08 -14.27 13.42
CA GLU A 247 1.73 -14.76 13.68
C GLU A 247 1.19 -14.23 15.02
N ALA A 248 1.97 -14.34 16.09
CA ALA A 248 1.55 -13.93 17.43
C ALA A 248 1.11 -12.47 17.55
N ARG A 249 1.52 -11.60 16.63
CA ARG A 249 1.20 -10.16 16.70
C ARG A 249 0.45 -9.64 15.48
N THR A 250 0.55 -10.32 14.34
CA THR A 250 -0.11 -9.89 13.10
C THR A 250 -1.24 -10.84 12.68
N GLY A 251 -1.26 -12.06 13.20
CA GLY A 251 -2.15 -13.12 12.72
C GLY A 251 -1.77 -13.65 11.33
N LEU A 252 -0.67 -13.17 10.74
CA LEU A 252 -0.20 -13.65 9.44
C LEU A 252 0.52 -14.99 9.59
N VAL A 253 0.16 -15.96 8.77
CA VAL A 253 0.78 -17.29 8.74
C VAL A 253 1.93 -17.30 7.75
N LEU A 254 3.16 -17.56 8.22
CA LEU A 254 4.33 -17.62 7.35
C LEU A 254 4.42 -18.98 6.64
N GLU A 255 4.31 -18.94 5.32
CA GLU A 255 4.60 -20.06 4.45
C GLU A 255 6.04 -19.98 3.95
N ALA A 256 6.78 -21.11 4.04
CA ALA A 256 8.16 -21.24 3.56
C ALA A 256 8.23 -22.31 2.47
N ARG A 257 8.76 -21.94 1.31
CA ARG A 257 9.02 -22.81 0.17
C ARG A 257 10.48 -22.75 -0.27
N ALA A 258 10.86 -23.57 -1.24
CA ALA A 258 12.21 -23.55 -1.81
C ALA A 258 12.51 -22.19 -2.48
N GLU A 259 11.50 -21.60 -3.11
CA GLU A 259 11.58 -20.38 -3.91
C GLU A 259 11.52 -19.11 -3.06
N GLY A 260 10.99 -19.18 -1.82
CA GLY A 260 10.79 -18.00 -1.01
C GLY A 260 9.85 -18.17 0.17
N PHE A 261 9.37 -17.04 0.66
CA PHE A 261 8.45 -16.92 1.79
C PHE A 261 7.28 -16.02 1.44
N ALA A 262 6.12 -16.32 2.00
CA ALA A 262 4.95 -15.44 1.97
C ALA A 262 4.26 -15.41 3.34
N ALA A 263 3.88 -14.24 3.83
CA ALA A 263 3.03 -14.11 5.01
C ALA A 263 1.57 -14.00 4.56
N LEU A 264 0.78 -15.02 4.91
CA LEU A 264 -0.59 -15.18 4.43
C LEU A 264 -1.58 -14.58 5.42
N ASP A 265 -2.46 -13.75 4.93
CA ASP A 265 -3.58 -13.18 5.68
C ASP A 265 -4.81 -14.08 5.54
N VAL A 266 -4.91 -15.09 6.40
CA VAL A 266 -5.99 -16.08 6.37
C VAL A 266 -7.33 -15.44 6.71
N ASP A 267 -7.34 -14.48 7.65
CA ASP A 267 -8.57 -13.81 8.12
C ASP A 267 -8.97 -12.62 7.23
N GLY A 268 -8.10 -12.17 6.34
CA GLY A 268 -8.29 -10.99 5.51
C GLY A 268 -8.10 -9.66 6.24
N GLY A 269 -8.03 -8.56 5.48
CA GLY A 269 -7.99 -7.19 6.01
C GLY A 269 -6.61 -6.61 6.31
N CYS A 270 -5.52 -7.35 6.11
CA CYS A 270 -4.15 -6.85 6.21
C CYS A 270 -3.57 -6.40 4.87
N SER A 271 -4.17 -6.83 3.76
CA SER A 271 -3.72 -6.43 2.42
C SER A 271 -4.35 -5.10 2.00
N ASP A 272 -3.55 -4.22 1.42
CA ASP A 272 -3.99 -2.98 0.77
C ASP A 272 -4.41 -3.20 -0.69
N VAL A 273 -4.12 -4.37 -1.26
CA VAL A 273 -4.54 -4.80 -2.59
C VAL A 273 -5.39 -6.06 -2.46
N ALA A 274 -6.68 -5.94 -2.77
CA ALA A 274 -7.57 -7.10 -2.81
C ALA A 274 -7.35 -7.88 -4.11
N PHE A 275 -6.69 -9.04 -4.01
CA PHE A 275 -6.46 -9.95 -5.13
C PHE A 275 -6.36 -11.41 -4.64
N PRO A 276 -7.07 -12.39 -5.24
CA PRO A 276 -8.10 -12.18 -6.27
C PRO A 276 -9.40 -11.58 -5.70
N THR A 277 -10.12 -10.81 -6.51
CA THR A 277 -11.42 -10.25 -6.15
C THR A 277 -12.32 -10.10 -7.38
N GLY A 278 -13.60 -9.77 -7.17
CA GLY A 278 -14.53 -9.52 -8.26
C GLY A 278 -14.20 -8.25 -9.07
N GLY A 279 -14.71 -8.20 -10.28
CA GLY A 279 -14.53 -7.07 -11.20
C GLY A 279 -13.68 -7.40 -12.42
N THR A 280 -13.76 -6.55 -13.45
CA THR A 280 -13.13 -6.80 -14.75
C THR A 280 -11.61 -6.91 -14.66
N LEU A 281 -10.96 -5.95 -14.03
CA LEU A 281 -9.49 -5.90 -13.97
C LEU A 281 -8.88 -7.06 -13.16
N PRO A 282 -9.35 -7.37 -11.93
CA PRO A 282 -8.82 -8.49 -11.17
C PRO A 282 -9.11 -9.85 -11.83
N HIS A 283 -10.26 -10.01 -12.47
CA HIS A 283 -10.59 -11.24 -13.18
C HIS A 283 -9.68 -11.44 -14.40
N ALA A 284 -9.46 -10.39 -15.20
CA ALA A 284 -8.52 -10.46 -16.33
C ALA A 284 -7.08 -10.77 -15.86
N ALA A 285 -6.65 -10.16 -14.76
CA ALA A 285 -5.34 -10.41 -14.18
C ALA A 285 -5.19 -11.87 -13.69
N LEU A 286 -6.23 -12.42 -13.07
CA LEU A 286 -6.24 -13.82 -12.61
C LEU A 286 -6.13 -14.79 -13.79
N LEU A 287 -6.92 -14.59 -14.85
CA LEU A 287 -6.86 -15.44 -16.05
C LEU A 287 -5.51 -15.29 -16.75
N LEU A 288 -5.02 -14.04 -16.91
CA LEU A 288 -3.74 -13.81 -17.56
C LEU A 288 -2.59 -14.51 -16.81
N VAL A 289 -2.50 -14.35 -15.49
CA VAL A 289 -1.41 -14.99 -14.74
C VAL A 289 -1.49 -16.52 -14.80
N SER A 290 -2.70 -17.09 -14.82
CA SER A 290 -2.92 -18.52 -14.97
C SER A 290 -2.39 -19.01 -16.34
N GLU A 291 -2.76 -18.32 -17.43
CA GLU A 291 -2.28 -18.65 -18.77
C GLU A 291 -0.75 -18.48 -18.91
N LEU A 292 -0.19 -17.40 -18.37
CA LEU A 292 1.25 -17.19 -18.40
C LEU A 292 2.01 -18.29 -17.65
N VAL A 293 1.51 -18.75 -16.50
CA VAL A 293 2.12 -19.88 -15.78
C VAL A 293 2.02 -21.17 -16.60
N PHE A 294 0.88 -21.42 -17.24
CA PHE A 294 0.65 -22.63 -18.02
C PHE A 294 1.51 -22.67 -19.29
N GLN A 295 1.57 -21.56 -20.04
CA GLN A 295 2.22 -21.52 -21.34
C GLN A 295 3.74 -21.31 -21.28
N PHE A 296 4.24 -20.52 -20.30
CA PHE A 296 5.59 -19.98 -20.35
C PHE A 296 6.45 -20.30 -19.12
N ARG A 297 5.92 -21.01 -18.12
CA ARG A 297 6.72 -21.39 -16.96
C ARG A 297 7.32 -22.78 -17.12
N PRO A 298 8.56 -22.91 -17.62
CA PRO A 298 9.31 -24.15 -17.54
C PRO A 298 9.66 -24.48 -16.07
N ALA A 299 9.93 -25.73 -15.78
CA ALA A 299 10.13 -26.22 -14.41
C ALA A 299 11.34 -25.60 -13.68
N ASP A 300 12.37 -25.13 -14.37
CA ASP A 300 13.66 -24.79 -13.77
C ASP A 300 14.12 -23.34 -13.89
N ASP A 301 13.73 -22.55 -14.91
CA ASP A 301 14.02 -21.10 -15.00
C ASP A 301 13.09 -20.44 -16.03
N PRO A 302 12.16 -19.59 -15.62
CA PRO A 302 11.24 -18.94 -16.56
C PRO A 302 11.98 -17.84 -17.33
N ASP A 303 12.13 -18.03 -18.64
CA ASP A 303 12.55 -16.97 -19.54
C ASP A 303 11.60 -15.77 -19.44
N ALA A 304 12.13 -14.57 -19.66
CA ALA A 304 11.32 -13.37 -19.76
C ALA A 304 10.46 -13.43 -21.03
N ILE A 305 9.15 -13.16 -20.88
CA ILE A 305 8.15 -13.23 -21.95
C ILE A 305 8.10 -11.87 -22.62
N PRO A 306 8.28 -11.77 -23.95
CA PRO A 306 8.12 -10.51 -24.67
C PRO A 306 6.74 -9.90 -24.42
N TRP A 307 6.69 -8.58 -24.23
CA TRP A 307 5.41 -7.88 -24.00
C TRP A 307 4.37 -8.16 -25.09
N ALA A 308 4.81 -8.31 -26.34
CA ALA A 308 3.92 -8.65 -27.45
C ALA A 308 3.18 -9.97 -27.21
N SER A 309 3.87 -11.02 -26.72
CA SER A 309 3.24 -12.31 -26.41
C SER A 309 2.28 -12.23 -25.24
N VAL A 310 2.62 -11.44 -24.19
CA VAL A 310 1.67 -11.18 -23.09
C VAL A 310 0.40 -10.49 -23.59
N ARG A 311 0.56 -9.57 -24.54
CA ARG A 311 -0.57 -8.88 -25.19
C ARG A 311 -1.45 -9.82 -26.01
N GLU A 312 -0.84 -10.73 -26.78
CA GLU A 312 -1.56 -11.75 -27.55
C GLU A 312 -2.42 -12.63 -26.63
N VAL A 313 -1.86 -13.14 -25.54
CA VAL A 313 -2.61 -13.91 -24.55
C VAL A 313 -3.77 -13.10 -23.95
N LEU A 314 -3.53 -11.83 -23.60
CA LEU A 314 -4.60 -10.98 -23.06
C LEU A 314 -5.70 -10.69 -24.10
N ASP A 315 -5.35 -10.52 -25.38
CA ASP A 315 -6.33 -10.29 -26.44
C ASP A 315 -7.17 -11.54 -26.71
N GLU A 316 -6.60 -12.75 -26.61
CA GLU A 316 -7.33 -14.02 -26.65
C GLU A 316 -8.33 -14.12 -25.47
N LEU A 317 -7.89 -13.81 -24.25
CA LEU A 317 -8.76 -13.78 -23.09
C LEU A 317 -9.89 -12.75 -23.21
N VAL A 318 -9.62 -11.61 -23.84
CA VAL A 318 -10.66 -10.61 -24.13
C VAL A 318 -11.65 -11.13 -25.19
N ALA A 319 -11.20 -11.86 -26.20
CA ALA A 319 -12.10 -12.46 -27.18
C ALA A 319 -13.02 -13.50 -26.54
N GLU A 320 -12.53 -14.28 -25.60
CA GLU A 320 -13.30 -15.33 -24.91
C GLU A 320 -14.21 -14.78 -23.80
N HIS A 321 -13.66 -13.93 -22.93
CA HIS A 321 -14.33 -13.50 -21.70
C HIS A 321 -14.85 -12.06 -21.75
N GLY A 322 -14.53 -11.27 -22.78
CA GLY A 322 -14.84 -9.84 -22.85
C GLY A 322 -16.34 -9.51 -22.74
N ARG A 323 -17.23 -10.46 -23.08
CA ARG A 323 -18.70 -10.30 -22.91
C ARG A 323 -19.10 -10.12 -21.44
N TYR A 324 -18.30 -10.59 -20.50
CA TYR A 324 -18.53 -10.48 -19.05
C TYR A 324 -17.82 -9.28 -18.44
N TRP A 325 -16.99 -8.58 -19.20
CA TRP A 325 -16.16 -7.48 -18.73
C TRP A 325 -16.77 -6.12 -19.06
N SER A 326 -16.42 -5.11 -18.27
CA SER A 326 -16.89 -3.74 -18.45
C SER A 326 -16.46 -3.18 -19.82
N LYS A 327 -17.43 -2.73 -20.61
CA LYS A 327 -17.14 -2.06 -21.90
C LYS A 327 -16.28 -0.82 -21.74
N ALA A 328 -16.44 -0.08 -20.64
CA ALA A 328 -15.64 1.10 -20.35
C ALA A 328 -14.16 0.73 -20.09
N ALA A 329 -13.90 -0.39 -19.39
CA ALA A 329 -12.53 -0.88 -19.18
C ALA A 329 -11.88 -1.33 -20.48
N LEU A 330 -12.66 -1.91 -21.41
CA LEU A 330 -12.17 -2.41 -22.69
C LEU A 330 -12.11 -1.36 -23.81
N ALA A 331 -12.58 -0.13 -23.57
CA ALA A 331 -12.58 0.94 -24.56
C ALA A 331 -11.17 1.37 -24.99
N ASP A 332 -10.21 1.30 -24.05
CA ASP A 332 -8.80 1.54 -24.31
C ASP A 332 -8.00 0.26 -23.96
N ARG A 333 -7.66 -0.50 -24.97
CA ARG A 333 -6.98 -1.80 -24.85
C ARG A 333 -5.57 -1.68 -24.30
N ASP A 334 -4.85 -0.64 -24.68
CA ASP A 334 -3.47 -0.44 -24.23
C ASP A 334 -3.44 -0.08 -22.74
N ARG A 335 -4.32 0.81 -22.35
CA ARG A 335 -4.48 1.15 -20.93
C ARG A 335 -4.96 -0.05 -20.12
N PHE A 336 -5.92 -0.81 -20.61
CA PHE A 336 -6.41 -2.00 -19.93
C PHE A 336 -5.29 -3.01 -19.67
N ALA A 337 -4.46 -3.29 -20.69
CA ALA A 337 -3.33 -4.20 -20.56
C ALA A 337 -2.28 -3.68 -19.56
N ALA A 338 -1.99 -2.38 -19.59
CA ALA A 338 -1.09 -1.76 -18.63
C ALA A 338 -1.63 -1.85 -17.18
N ASP A 339 -2.94 -1.62 -16.99
CA ASP A 339 -3.58 -1.71 -15.67
C ASP A 339 -3.60 -3.16 -15.15
N VAL A 340 -3.83 -4.17 -16.01
CA VAL A 340 -3.75 -5.59 -15.67
C VAL A 340 -2.33 -5.95 -15.24
N LEU A 341 -1.33 -5.56 -16.01
CA LEU A 341 0.08 -5.82 -15.70
C LEU A 341 0.49 -5.14 -14.38
N ALA A 342 0.10 -3.87 -14.19
CA ALA A 342 0.40 -3.12 -12.96
C ALA A 342 -0.20 -3.80 -11.71
N LEU A 343 -1.40 -4.38 -11.83
CA LEU A 343 -1.99 -5.16 -10.73
C LEU A 343 -1.14 -6.39 -10.42
N LEU A 344 -0.75 -7.19 -11.42
CA LEU A 344 0.08 -8.38 -11.23
C LEU A 344 1.47 -8.06 -10.64
N VAL A 345 2.08 -6.95 -11.05
CA VAL A 345 3.33 -6.43 -10.47
C VAL A 345 3.11 -6.04 -9.00
N SER A 346 2.02 -5.33 -8.69
CA SER A 346 1.75 -4.85 -7.32
C SER A 346 1.58 -5.98 -6.30
N VAL A 347 1.11 -7.15 -6.74
CA VAL A 347 0.98 -8.36 -5.90
C VAL A 347 2.13 -9.36 -6.09
N ARG A 348 3.20 -8.94 -6.78
CA ARG A 348 4.42 -9.73 -7.01
C ARG A 348 4.18 -11.11 -7.64
N LEU A 349 3.30 -11.17 -8.62
CA LEU A 349 3.09 -12.38 -9.44
C LEU A 349 3.93 -12.35 -10.71
N VAL A 350 4.26 -11.15 -11.16
CA VAL A 350 5.18 -10.92 -12.28
C VAL A 350 6.12 -9.75 -11.96
N VAL A 351 7.20 -9.63 -12.72
CA VAL A 351 8.08 -8.46 -12.77
C VAL A 351 8.26 -8.04 -14.23
N VAL A 352 8.41 -6.75 -14.45
CA VAL A 352 8.76 -6.18 -15.76
C VAL A 352 10.24 -5.88 -15.76
N GLU A 353 10.95 -6.45 -16.71
CA GLU A 353 12.40 -6.24 -16.91
C GLU A 353 12.66 -4.90 -17.60
N ASP A 354 13.92 -4.46 -17.62
CA ASP A 354 14.33 -3.16 -18.19
C ASP A 354 14.01 -3.03 -19.70
N ASP A 355 13.97 -4.14 -20.43
CA ASP A 355 13.61 -4.21 -21.85
C ASP A 355 12.09 -4.28 -22.10
N GLY A 356 11.29 -4.28 -21.03
CA GLY A 356 9.84 -4.39 -21.07
C GLY A 356 9.30 -5.82 -21.15
N ALA A 357 10.16 -6.84 -21.13
CA ALA A 357 9.72 -8.23 -21.03
C ALA A 357 9.13 -8.54 -19.65
N VAL A 358 8.26 -9.51 -19.56
CA VAL A 358 7.54 -9.90 -18.34
C VAL A 358 8.06 -11.25 -17.86
N ARG A 359 8.52 -11.33 -16.63
CA ARG A 359 8.92 -12.57 -15.97
C ARG A 359 7.86 -12.99 -14.96
N VAL A 360 7.40 -14.22 -15.06
CA VAL A 360 6.47 -14.83 -14.10
C VAL A 360 7.25 -15.23 -12.83
N LEU A 361 6.76 -14.80 -11.68
CA LEU A 361 7.39 -15.08 -10.38
C LEU A 361 6.79 -16.33 -9.72
N PRO A 362 7.54 -17.04 -8.85
CA PRO A 362 7.06 -18.25 -8.17
C PRO A 362 5.69 -18.15 -7.49
N PRO A 363 5.31 -17.04 -6.84
CA PRO A 363 3.99 -16.90 -6.22
C PRO A 363 2.80 -17.04 -7.19
N ALA A 364 3.02 -16.81 -8.49
CA ALA A 364 1.99 -16.95 -9.53
C ALA A 364 1.39 -18.37 -9.59
N ALA A 365 2.19 -19.39 -9.27
CA ALA A 365 1.71 -20.78 -9.26
C ALA A 365 0.55 -21.05 -8.28
N ARG A 366 0.29 -20.15 -7.32
CA ARG A 366 -0.87 -20.25 -6.42
C ARG A 366 -2.20 -19.94 -7.13
N TYR A 367 -2.14 -19.26 -8.24
CA TYR A 367 -3.31 -18.74 -8.98
C TYR A 367 -3.61 -19.56 -10.24
N THR A 368 -3.10 -20.80 -10.28
CA THR A 368 -3.43 -21.80 -11.31
C THR A 368 -4.33 -22.87 -10.69
N PRO A 369 -5.66 -22.69 -10.64
CA PRO A 369 -6.55 -23.70 -10.08
C PRO A 369 -6.57 -24.95 -10.95
N GLU A 370 -6.31 -26.12 -10.39
CA GLU A 370 -6.69 -27.38 -11.02
C GLU A 370 -8.21 -27.50 -10.92
N VAL A 371 -8.89 -27.43 -12.06
CA VAL A 371 -10.34 -27.67 -12.12
C VAL A 371 -10.57 -29.18 -12.08
N THR A 372 -10.82 -29.72 -10.89
CA THR A 372 -11.33 -31.09 -10.78
C THR A 372 -12.85 -31.03 -10.99
N VAL A 373 -13.34 -31.49 -12.12
CA VAL A 373 -14.77 -31.70 -12.31
C VAL A 373 -15.18 -32.89 -11.46
N VAL A 374 -15.76 -32.64 -10.30
CA VAL A 374 -16.46 -33.68 -9.55
C VAL A 374 -17.79 -33.85 -10.26
N GLU A 375 -17.99 -34.95 -11.00
CA GLU A 375 -19.29 -35.34 -11.46
C GLU A 375 -20.20 -35.46 -10.25
N GLY A 376 -21.15 -34.52 -10.08
CA GLY A 376 -22.06 -34.50 -8.95
C GLY A 376 -22.96 -35.73 -9.02
N GLU A 377 -23.02 -36.49 -7.94
CA GLU A 377 -24.17 -37.36 -7.69
C GLU A 377 -25.45 -36.51 -7.79
N ASP A 378 -26.42 -37.01 -8.54
CA ASP A 378 -27.72 -36.38 -8.76
C ASP A 378 -28.29 -35.90 -7.41
N VAL A 379 -28.44 -34.60 -7.26
CA VAL A 379 -29.20 -34.02 -6.14
C VAL A 379 -30.64 -34.41 -6.34
N GLU A 380 -31.09 -35.46 -5.64
CA GLU A 380 -32.54 -35.78 -5.56
C GLU A 380 -33.27 -34.51 -5.13
N GLU A 381 -34.12 -34.02 -6.03
CA GLU A 381 -35.08 -32.95 -5.74
C GLU A 381 -35.96 -33.37 -4.54
N GLN A 382 -35.77 -32.72 -3.41
CA GLN A 382 -36.71 -32.85 -2.28
C GLN A 382 -38.05 -32.27 -2.69
N PRO A 383 -39.14 -33.03 -2.63
CA PRO A 383 -40.46 -32.51 -2.97
C PRO A 383 -40.89 -31.42 -1.98
N THR A 384 -41.19 -30.26 -2.53
CA THR A 384 -41.83 -29.14 -1.79
C THR A 384 -43.15 -29.61 -1.19
N LEU A 385 -43.22 -29.71 0.13
CA LEU A 385 -44.49 -29.88 0.85
C LEU A 385 -45.23 -28.54 0.85
N LEU A 386 -46.43 -28.56 0.31
CA LEU A 386 -47.46 -27.50 0.32
C LEU A 386 -47.87 -27.09 1.73
#